data_4ce335e62b43214a986c8b2d78cc6dc3
#
_entry.id   4ce335e62b43214a986c8b2d78cc6dc3
#
_cell.length_a   1.000
_cell.length_b   1.000
_cell.length_c   1.000
_cell.angle_alpha   90.00
_cell.angle_beta   90.00
_cell.angle_gamma   90.00
#
_symmetry.space_group_name_H-M   'P 1'
#
loop_
_entity.id
_entity.type
_entity.pdbx_description
1 polymer ?
#
loop_
_entity_poly.entity_id
_entity_poly.type
_entity_poly.pdbx_seq_one_letter_code
_entity_poly.pdbx_strand_id
1 'polypeptide(L)'
;DDAFFRLLGYAWWGVVAVAGASYLSHALSLPYEPLATWGRSLVAWLGGKGVAGGAVLLATWTAYRLVPLLLRSLPLPETEGELTRQAVRAKTLRNVSESALKVAVVTVGGLLFLSNLGLNVTALLAGAGVAGLAVSFAAQNLIRDFIHGFFILLEDQYGVGDIVKVGDLAGVVEKFNLRLTVLRDLEGKAHSIPNSQ
;
A
#
# COMPACT_ATOMS: atom_id res chain seq x y z
N ASP A 1 -19.75 7.09 7.75
CA ASP A 1 -18.67 8.11 7.74
C ASP A 1 -19.02 9.38 8.53
N ASP A 2 -20.29 9.71 8.72
CA ASP A 2 -20.70 10.87 9.51
C ASP A 2 -20.41 10.75 11.02
N ALA A 3 -20.32 9.53 11.54
CA ALA A 3 -20.02 9.30 12.95
C ALA A 3 -18.55 9.63 13.27
N PHE A 4 -17.63 9.35 12.36
CA PHE A 4 -16.21 9.66 12.50
C PHE A 4 -15.96 11.19 12.48
N PHE A 5 -16.60 11.92 11.58
CA PHE A 5 -16.49 13.38 11.53
C PHE A 5 -17.13 14.06 12.74
N ARG A 6 -18.23 13.51 13.26
CA ARG A 6 -18.83 13.99 14.50
C ARG A 6 -17.95 13.76 15.73
N LEU A 7 -17.30 12.60 15.84
CA LEU A 7 -16.36 12.31 16.93
C LEU A 7 -15.12 13.22 16.86
N LEU A 8 -14.57 13.46 15.67
CA LEU A 8 -13.51 14.44 15.46
C LEU A 8 -13.95 15.86 15.84
N GLY A 9 -15.18 16.23 15.50
CA GLY A 9 -15.76 17.51 15.89
C GLY A 9 -15.88 17.66 17.41
N TYR A 10 -16.37 16.65 18.11
CA TYR A 10 -16.45 16.67 19.58
C TYR A 10 -15.08 16.71 20.25
N ALA A 11 -14.11 15.95 19.72
CA ALA A 11 -12.72 16.00 20.21
C ALA A 11 -12.11 17.39 20.01
N TRP A 12 -12.32 18.01 18.85
CA TRP A 12 -11.87 19.38 18.56
C TRP A 12 -12.49 20.42 19.50
N TRP A 13 -13.79 20.36 19.70
CA TRP A 13 -14.48 21.26 20.63
C TRP A 13 -14.03 21.06 22.08
N GLY A 14 -13.74 19.81 22.50
CA GLY A 14 -13.15 19.53 23.80
C GLY A 14 -11.78 20.20 23.98
N VAL A 15 -10.92 20.12 22.97
CA VAL A 15 -9.60 20.78 22.96
C VAL A 15 -9.73 22.30 23.02
N VAL A 16 -10.63 22.88 22.24
CA VAL A 16 -10.88 24.32 22.21
C VAL A 16 -11.44 24.80 23.56
N ALA A 17 -12.33 24.04 24.20
CA ALA A 17 -12.88 24.36 25.50
C ALA A 17 -11.82 24.34 26.60
N VAL A 18 -10.93 23.35 26.62
CA VAL A 18 -9.82 23.25 27.60
C VAL A 18 -8.79 24.37 27.38
N ALA A 19 -8.43 24.66 26.13
CA ALA A 19 -7.52 25.76 25.80
C ALA A 19 -8.12 27.11 26.16
N GLY A 20 -9.41 27.31 25.89
CA GLY A 20 -10.15 28.52 26.26
C GLY A 20 -10.27 28.70 27.78
N ALA A 21 -10.56 27.65 28.52
CA ALA A 21 -10.62 27.68 29.99
C ALA A 21 -9.24 27.97 30.60
N SER A 22 -8.16 27.41 30.02
CA SER A 22 -6.78 27.71 30.42
C SER A 22 -6.40 29.17 30.17
N TYR A 23 -6.77 29.75 29.02
CA TYR A 23 -6.54 31.15 28.71
C TYR A 23 -7.32 32.10 29.62
N LEU A 24 -8.59 31.78 29.91
CA LEU A 24 -9.45 32.54 30.82
C LEU A 24 -8.93 32.48 32.27
N SER A 25 -8.48 31.35 32.76
CA SER A 25 -7.89 31.23 34.09
C SER A 25 -6.63 32.07 34.26
N HIS A 26 -5.81 32.18 33.20
CA HIS A 26 -4.63 33.04 33.18
C HIS A 26 -4.97 34.51 33.09
N ALA A 27 -6.00 34.88 32.30
CA ALA A 27 -6.45 36.27 32.12
C ALA A 27 -7.15 36.83 33.38
N LEU A 28 -7.82 35.98 34.15
CA LEU A 28 -8.57 36.33 35.36
C LEU A 28 -7.74 36.19 36.64
N SER A 29 -6.44 35.85 36.54
CA SER A 29 -5.54 35.67 37.69
C SER A 29 -6.08 34.73 38.78
N LEU A 30 -6.88 33.76 38.39
CA LEU A 30 -7.46 32.80 39.33
C LEU A 30 -6.37 31.86 39.84
N PRO A 31 -6.28 31.58 41.16
CA PRO A 31 -5.23 30.76 41.76
C PRO A 31 -5.48 29.24 41.55
N TYR A 32 -5.89 28.85 40.34
CA TYR A 32 -6.09 27.45 39.96
C TYR A 32 -4.85 26.93 39.20
N GLU A 33 -3.75 26.77 39.96
CA GLU A 33 -2.49 26.17 39.50
C GLU A 33 -2.64 24.92 38.62
N PRO A 34 -3.50 23.90 38.95
CA PRO A 34 -3.59 22.69 38.14
C PRO A 34 -4.16 22.92 36.74
N LEU A 35 -5.09 23.84 36.54
CA LEU A 35 -5.68 24.13 35.21
C LEU A 35 -4.68 24.84 34.29
N ALA A 36 -3.87 25.74 34.81
CA ALA A 36 -2.86 26.46 34.03
C ALA A 36 -1.68 25.54 33.62
N THR A 37 -1.30 24.60 34.48
CA THR A 37 -0.25 23.60 34.14
C THR A 37 -0.75 22.56 33.15
N TRP A 38 -1.97 22.08 33.32
CA TRP A 38 -2.60 21.15 32.39
C TRP A 38 -2.85 21.77 31.01
N GLY A 39 -3.30 23.04 30.96
CA GLY A 39 -3.48 23.77 29.71
C GLY A 39 -2.17 23.95 28.94
N ARG A 40 -1.08 24.34 29.63
CA ARG A 40 0.24 24.47 28.99
C ARG A 40 0.80 23.14 28.51
N SER A 41 0.64 22.08 29.26
CA SER A 41 1.10 20.75 28.85
C SER A 41 0.28 20.21 27.67
N LEU A 42 -1.02 20.44 27.62
CA LEU A 42 -1.87 20.08 26.50
C LEU A 42 -1.53 20.87 25.24
N VAL A 43 -1.32 22.19 25.36
CA VAL A 43 -0.92 23.03 24.22
C VAL A 43 0.46 22.63 23.70
N ALA A 44 1.42 22.35 24.58
CA ALA A 44 2.74 21.86 24.19
C ALA A 44 2.69 20.47 23.55
N TRP A 45 1.84 19.56 24.08
CA TRP A 45 1.63 18.25 23.49
C TRP A 45 0.93 18.34 22.11
N LEU A 46 -0.11 19.17 22.00
CA LEU A 46 -0.81 19.41 20.74
C LEU A 46 0.10 20.07 19.69
N GLY A 47 0.91 21.06 20.09
CA GLY A 47 1.86 21.74 19.19
C GLY A 47 3.00 20.84 18.69
N GLY A 48 3.34 19.78 19.45
CA GLY A 48 4.35 18.80 19.09
C GLY A 48 3.73 17.51 18.53
N LYS A 49 3.42 16.58 19.42
CA LYS A 49 2.93 15.24 19.06
C LYS A 49 1.54 15.24 18.43
N GLY A 50 0.66 16.17 18.84
CA GLY A 50 -0.69 16.26 18.31
C GLY A 50 -0.71 16.66 16.85
N VAL A 51 0.07 17.69 16.46
CA VAL A 51 0.21 18.10 15.05
C VAL A 51 0.86 16.99 14.22
N ALA A 52 1.92 16.37 14.72
CA ALA A 52 2.57 15.25 14.04
C ALA A 52 1.61 14.05 13.87
N GLY A 53 0.85 13.69 14.92
CA GLY A 53 -0.16 12.64 14.85
C GLY A 53 -1.28 12.95 13.86
N GLY A 54 -1.76 14.20 13.86
CA GLY A 54 -2.73 14.68 12.88
C GLY A 54 -2.21 14.59 11.44
N ALA A 55 -0.96 14.96 11.21
CA ALA A 55 -0.31 14.86 9.91
C ALA A 55 -0.20 13.39 9.45
N VAL A 56 0.16 12.47 10.34
CA VAL A 56 0.20 11.01 10.04
C VAL A 56 -1.19 10.49 9.68
N LEU A 57 -2.24 10.85 10.44
CA LEU A 57 -3.61 10.43 10.14
C LEU A 57 -4.09 10.98 8.80
N LEU A 58 -3.79 12.26 8.52
CA LEU A 58 -4.14 12.91 7.27
C LEU A 58 -3.40 12.28 6.07
N ALA A 59 -2.12 11.99 6.22
CA ALA A 59 -1.32 11.30 5.21
C ALA A 59 -1.85 9.89 4.95
N THR A 60 -2.15 9.14 6.02
CA THR A 60 -2.73 7.80 5.92
C THR A 60 -4.10 7.82 5.24
N TRP A 61 -4.97 8.75 5.63
CA TRP A 61 -6.28 8.92 5.01
C TRP A 61 -6.17 9.30 3.52
N THR A 62 -5.27 10.22 3.20
CA THR A 62 -5.01 10.64 1.82
C THR A 62 -4.47 9.46 1.00
N ALA A 63 -3.48 8.74 1.50
CA ALA A 63 -2.95 7.54 0.85
C ALA A 63 -4.05 6.49 0.64
N TYR A 64 -4.89 6.22 1.65
CA TYR A 64 -6.02 5.29 1.56
C TYR A 64 -7.03 5.70 0.46
N ARG A 65 -7.30 7.01 0.32
CA ARG A 65 -8.18 7.56 -0.72
C ARG A 65 -7.56 7.54 -2.11
N LEU A 66 -6.24 7.65 -2.22
CA LEU A 66 -5.52 7.61 -3.49
C LEU A 66 -5.41 6.20 -4.07
N VAL A 67 -5.38 5.15 -3.24
CA VAL A 67 -5.28 3.75 -3.70
C VAL A 67 -6.27 3.43 -4.83
N PRO A 68 -7.61 3.62 -4.65
CA PRO A 68 -8.55 3.29 -5.72
C PRO A 68 -8.40 4.20 -6.95
N LEU A 69 -7.97 5.46 -6.78
CA LEU A 69 -7.76 6.39 -7.90
C LEU A 69 -6.57 5.93 -8.75
N LEU A 70 -5.46 5.53 -8.13
CA LEU A 70 -4.28 5.00 -8.82
C LEU A 70 -4.59 3.69 -9.56
N LEU A 71 -5.38 2.81 -8.95
CA LEU A 71 -5.77 1.55 -9.61
C LEU A 71 -6.79 1.75 -10.73
N ARG A 72 -7.59 2.81 -10.69
CA ARG A 72 -8.52 3.17 -11.78
C ARG A 72 -7.82 3.80 -12.97
N SER A 73 -6.69 4.46 -12.77
CA SER A 73 -5.91 5.06 -13.87
C SER A 73 -5.14 4.03 -14.71
N LEU A 74 -5.03 2.78 -14.23
CA LEU A 74 -4.45 1.70 -15.03
C LEU A 74 -5.43 1.33 -16.17
N PRO A 75 -4.99 1.34 -17.44
CA PRO A 75 -5.82 0.98 -18.59
C PRO A 75 -6.07 -0.54 -18.58
N LEU A 76 -7.02 -0.98 -17.77
CA LEU A 76 -7.54 -2.33 -17.87
C LEU A 76 -8.63 -2.33 -18.95
N PRO A 77 -8.73 -3.37 -19.78
CA PRO A 77 -9.77 -3.44 -20.81
C PRO A 77 -11.15 -3.41 -20.15
N GLU A 78 -11.76 -2.22 -20.13
CA GLU A 78 -13.17 -2.03 -19.78
C GLU A 78 -13.95 -2.22 -21.09
N THR A 79 -14.39 -3.42 -21.37
CA THR A 79 -15.35 -3.68 -22.42
C THR A 79 -16.73 -3.38 -21.84
N GLU A 80 -17.26 -2.20 -22.14
CA GLU A 80 -18.65 -1.86 -21.86
C GLU A 80 -19.54 -2.86 -22.61
N GLY A 81 -20.33 -3.63 -21.87
CA GLY A 81 -21.46 -4.38 -22.41
C GLY A 81 -21.34 -5.91 -22.47
N GLU A 82 -20.16 -6.52 -22.35
CA GLU A 82 -20.04 -7.97 -22.28
C GLU A 82 -19.36 -8.43 -20.99
N LEU A 83 -19.98 -9.39 -20.29
CA LEU A 83 -19.39 -10.14 -19.17
C LEU A 83 -18.29 -11.07 -19.70
N THR A 84 -17.31 -10.52 -20.39
CA THR A 84 -16.19 -11.27 -20.93
C THR A 84 -15.37 -11.78 -19.74
N ARG A 85 -14.89 -13.01 -19.78
CA ARG A 85 -14.03 -13.60 -18.74
C ARG A 85 -12.85 -12.69 -18.40
N GLN A 86 -12.38 -11.89 -19.33
CA GLN A 86 -11.29 -10.93 -19.15
C GLN A 86 -11.70 -9.75 -18.24
N ALA A 87 -12.88 -9.18 -18.42
CA ALA A 87 -13.40 -8.08 -17.60
C ALA A 87 -13.61 -8.52 -16.12
N VAL A 88 -14.16 -9.73 -15.92
CA VAL A 88 -14.33 -10.29 -14.57
C VAL A 88 -12.97 -10.50 -13.87
N ARG A 89 -11.98 -11.05 -14.58
CA ARG A 89 -10.62 -11.24 -14.05
C ARG A 89 -9.96 -9.92 -13.70
N ALA A 90 -10.04 -8.92 -14.59
CA ALA A 90 -9.49 -7.59 -14.35
C ALA A 90 -10.12 -6.92 -13.12
N LYS A 91 -11.45 -7.01 -12.96
CA LYS A 91 -12.17 -6.50 -11.79
C LYS A 91 -11.74 -7.20 -10.50
N THR A 92 -11.62 -8.52 -10.52
CA THR A 92 -11.17 -9.28 -9.35
C THR A 92 -9.74 -8.91 -8.96
N LEU A 93 -8.83 -8.83 -9.94
CA LEU A 93 -7.45 -8.42 -9.69
C LEU A 93 -7.38 -7.02 -9.08
N ARG A 94 -8.14 -6.06 -9.63
CA ARG A 94 -8.25 -4.70 -9.08
C ARG A 94 -8.72 -4.72 -7.62
N ASN A 95 -9.80 -5.44 -7.32
CA ASN A 95 -10.35 -5.50 -5.98
C ASN A 95 -9.39 -6.12 -4.96
N VAL A 96 -8.71 -7.20 -5.34
CA VAL A 96 -7.70 -7.85 -4.48
C VAL A 96 -6.50 -6.92 -4.24
N SER A 97 -5.99 -6.28 -5.30
CA SER A 97 -4.88 -5.33 -5.19
C SER A 97 -5.27 -4.11 -4.36
N GLU A 98 -6.48 -3.58 -4.55
CA GLU A 98 -7.00 -2.45 -3.77
C GLU A 98 -7.09 -2.81 -2.28
N SER A 99 -7.64 -3.98 -1.95
CA SER A 99 -7.76 -4.45 -0.57
C SER A 99 -6.39 -4.65 0.07
N ALA A 100 -5.45 -5.29 -0.63
CA ALA A 100 -4.10 -5.52 -0.14
C ALA A 100 -3.34 -4.21 0.14
N LEU A 101 -3.40 -3.25 -0.79
CA LEU A 101 -2.79 -1.93 -0.63
C LEU A 101 -3.44 -1.12 0.51
N LYS A 102 -4.76 -1.16 0.64
CA LYS A 102 -5.47 -0.49 1.75
C LYS A 102 -5.06 -1.06 3.11
N VAL A 103 -4.96 -2.38 3.22
CA VAL A 103 -4.47 -3.04 4.45
C VAL A 103 -3.04 -2.59 4.76
N ALA A 104 -2.14 -2.58 3.77
CA ALA A 104 -0.77 -2.12 3.96
C ALA A 104 -0.71 -0.65 4.44
N VAL A 105 -1.46 0.26 3.79
CA VAL A 105 -1.53 1.68 4.16
C VAL A 105 -2.03 1.86 5.60
N VAL A 106 -3.11 1.17 5.98
CA VAL A 106 -3.68 1.26 7.33
C VAL A 106 -2.73 0.68 8.38
N THR A 107 -2.05 -0.43 8.06
CA THR A 107 -1.06 -1.04 8.98
C THR A 107 0.12 -0.09 9.22
N VAL A 108 0.72 0.44 8.15
CA VAL A 108 1.85 1.37 8.26
C VAL A 108 1.43 2.66 8.96
N GLY A 109 0.31 3.25 8.55
CA GLY A 109 -0.21 4.47 9.17
C GLY A 109 -0.55 4.29 10.65
N GLY A 110 -1.15 3.14 11.01
CA GLY A 110 -1.45 2.79 12.39
C GLY A 110 -0.18 2.65 13.25
N LEU A 111 0.85 1.97 12.74
CA LEU A 111 2.15 1.84 13.43
C LEU A 111 2.83 3.19 13.63
N LEU A 112 2.83 4.06 12.61
CA LEU A 112 3.38 5.41 12.70
C LEU A 112 2.62 6.26 13.73
N PHE A 113 1.29 6.15 13.75
CA PHE A 113 0.46 6.86 14.71
C PHE A 113 0.71 6.39 16.15
N LEU A 114 0.76 5.07 16.41
CA LEU A 114 1.09 4.51 17.72
C LEU A 114 2.50 4.95 18.19
N SER A 115 3.47 4.95 17.27
CA SER A 115 4.83 5.44 17.55
C SER A 115 4.81 6.93 17.95
N ASN A 116 4.01 7.76 17.25
CA ASN A 116 3.88 9.18 17.58
C ASN A 116 3.25 9.42 18.96
N LEU A 117 2.37 8.53 19.42
CA LEU A 117 1.81 8.58 20.77
C LEU A 117 2.85 8.21 21.86
N GLY A 118 4.04 7.75 21.46
CA GLY A 118 5.11 7.33 22.36
C GLY A 118 5.02 5.84 22.77
N LEU A 119 4.16 5.07 22.11
CA LEU A 119 4.10 3.62 22.32
C LEU A 119 5.28 2.95 21.64
N ASN A 120 5.86 1.96 22.31
CA ASN A 120 6.95 1.18 21.73
C ASN A 120 6.41 0.18 20.69
N VAL A 121 6.54 0.54 19.42
CA VAL A 121 6.11 -0.29 18.28
C VAL A 121 7.21 -1.22 17.75
N THR A 122 8.38 -1.28 18.40
CA THR A 122 9.53 -2.04 17.90
C THR A 122 9.20 -3.51 17.67
N ALA A 123 8.49 -4.15 18.61
CA ALA A 123 8.08 -5.55 18.45
C ALA A 123 7.09 -5.75 17.30
N LEU A 124 6.18 -4.80 17.10
CA LEU A 124 5.22 -4.84 15.98
C LEU A 124 5.92 -4.64 14.64
N LEU A 125 6.88 -3.70 14.58
CA LEU A 125 7.70 -3.49 13.38
C LEU A 125 8.58 -4.71 13.08
N ALA A 126 9.18 -5.33 14.10
CA ALA A 126 9.95 -6.55 13.92
C ALA A 126 9.07 -7.68 13.36
N GLY A 127 7.87 -7.89 13.93
CA GLY A 127 6.90 -8.87 13.42
C GLY A 127 6.44 -8.59 11.99
N ALA A 128 6.13 -7.33 11.68
CA ALA A 128 5.77 -6.91 10.33
C ALA A 128 6.94 -7.12 9.34
N GLY A 129 8.18 -6.88 9.78
CA GLY A 129 9.39 -7.14 9.00
C GLY A 129 9.55 -8.62 8.67
N VAL A 130 9.38 -9.51 9.65
CA VAL A 130 9.42 -10.98 9.43
C VAL A 130 8.32 -11.40 8.46
N ALA A 131 7.09 -10.89 8.61
CA ALA A 131 6.00 -11.16 7.68
C ALA A 131 6.34 -10.65 6.25
N GLY A 132 6.95 -9.47 6.13
CA GLY A 132 7.43 -8.93 4.85
C GLY A 132 8.49 -9.81 4.20
N LEU A 133 9.44 -10.33 4.98
CA LEU A 133 10.44 -11.28 4.48
C LEU A 133 9.78 -12.58 3.98
N ALA A 134 8.81 -13.12 4.71
CA ALA A 134 8.08 -14.32 4.28
C ALA A 134 7.37 -14.10 2.92
N VAL A 135 6.70 -12.95 2.75
CA VAL A 135 6.07 -12.56 1.46
C VAL A 135 7.12 -12.38 0.37
N SER A 136 8.28 -11.77 0.68
CA SER A 136 9.38 -11.58 -0.27
C SER A 136 9.94 -12.92 -0.77
N PHE A 137 10.17 -13.88 0.12
CA PHE A 137 10.60 -15.22 -0.28
C PHE A 137 9.56 -15.96 -1.12
N ALA A 138 8.27 -15.82 -0.77
CA ALA A 138 7.19 -16.41 -1.57
C ALA A 138 7.12 -15.79 -2.99
N ALA A 139 7.43 -14.51 -3.15
CA ALA A 139 7.42 -13.80 -4.43
C ALA A 139 8.74 -13.90 -5.22
N GLN A 140 9.81 -14.47 -4.66
CA GLN A 140 11.16 -14.46 -5.22
C GLN A 140 11.22 -14.99 -6.67
N ASN A 141 10.55 -16.09 -6.97
CA ASN A 141 10.53 -16.66 -8.31
C ASN A 141 9.82 -15.75 -9.31
N LEU A 142 8.72 -15.10 -8.90
CA LEU A 142 8.01 -14.14 -9.74
C LEU A 142 8.92 -12.96 -10.10
N ILE A 143 9.63 -12.41 -9.12
CA ILE A 143 10.56 -11.28 -9.34
C ILE A 143 11.69 -11.69 -10.27
N ARG A 144 12.22 -12.90 -10.10
CA ARG A 144 13.26 -13.45 -10.99
C ARG A 144 12.77 -13.58 -12.42
N ASP A 145 11.56 -14.13 -12.63
CA ASP A 145 10.96 -14.25 -13.96
C ASP A 145 10.85 -12.88 -14.65
N PHE A 146 10.39 -11.86 -13.93
CA PHE A 146 10.25 -10.51 -14.47
C PHE A 146 11.58 -9.88 -14.85
N ILE A 147 12.61 -10.04 -14.00
CA ILE A 147 13.96 -9.52 -14.27
C ILE A 147 14.54 -10.18 -15.51
N HIS A 148 14.48 -11.52 -15.61
CA HIS A 148 14.97 -12.23 -16.79
C HIS A 148 14.19 -11.83 -18.05
N GLY A 149 12.86 -11.77 -18.00
CA GLY A 149 12.04 -11.33 -19.13
C GLY A 149 12.35 -9.90 -19.58
N PHE A 150 12.66 -9.00 -18.64
CA PHE A 150 13.10 -7.65 -18.96
C PHE A 150 14.44 -7.64 -19.69
N PHE A 151 15.43 -8.41 -19.23
CA PHE A 151 16.75 -8.50 -19.89
C PHE A 151 16.68 -9.19 -21.25
N ILE A 152 15.85 -10.23 -21.42
CA ILE A 152 15.62 -10.86 -22.72
C ILE A 152 15.15 -9.82 -23.74
N LEU A 153 14.20 -8.92 -23.35
CA LEU A 153 13.74 -7.83 -24.22
C LEU A 153 14.78 -6.74 -24.42
N LEU A 154 15.51 -6.37 -23.38
CA LEU A 154 16.49 -5.27 -23.44
C LEU A 154 17.68 -5.63 -24.31
N GLU A 155 18.12 -6.88 -24.23
CA GLU A 155 19.29 -7.40 -24.96
C GLU A 155 18.93 -8.06 -26.30
N ASP A 156 17.61 -8.11 -26.61
CA ASP A 156 17.08 -8.74 -27.84
C ASP A 156 17.61 -10.17 -28.01
N GLN A 157 17.60 -10.96 -26.91
CA GLN A 157 18.18 -12.30 -26.91
C GLN A 157 17.42 -13.25 -27.84
N TYR A 158 16.10 -13.16 -27.86
CA TYR A 158 15.21 -13.84 -28.79
C TYR A 158 13.84 -13.17 -28.83
N GLY A 159 13.11 -13.36 -29.93
CA GLY A 159 11.78 -12.82 -30.16
C GLY A 159 10.75 -13.87 -30.58
N VAL A 160 9.52 -13.42 -30.82
CA VAL A 160 8.45 -14.26 -31.34
C VAL A 160 8.78 -14.71 -32.77
N GLY A 161 8.77 -16.01 -33.01
CA GLY A 161 9.16 -16.64 -34.27
C GLY A 161 10.52 -17.28 -34.27
N ASP A 162 11.37 -17.00 -33.28
CA ASP A 162 12.69 -17.62 -33.16
C ASP A 162 12.60 -19.05 -32.67
N ILE A 163 13.58 -19.87 -33.06
CA ILE A 163 13.73 -21.25 -32.56
C ILE A 163 14.72 -21.21 -31.39
N VAL A 164 14.23 -21.55 -30.20
CA VAL A 164 15.04 -21.56 -29.00
C VAL A 164 15.01 -22.94 -28.33
N LYS A 165 16.05 -23.22 -27.54
CA LYS A 165 16.12 -24.39 -26.70
C LYS A 165 16.31 -23.97 -25.25
N VAL A 166 15.38 -24.37 -24.38
CA VAL A 166 15.41 -24.11 -22.94
C VAL A 166 15.41 -25.47 -22.22
N GLY A 167 16.52 -25.81 -21.60
CA GLY A 167 16.72 -27.15 -21.04
C GLY A 167 16.60 -28.24 -22.13
N ASP A 168 15.65 -29.15 -21.94
CA ASP A 168 15.39 -30.24 -22.90
C ASP A 168 14.29 -29.91 -23.92
N LEU A 169 13.62 -28.75 -23.77
CA LEU A 169 12.55 -28.31 -24.65
C LEU A 169 13.12 -27.42 -25.76
N ALA A 170 12.86 -27.78 -27.00
CA ALA A 170 13.18 -26.96 -28.16
C ALA A 170 11.90 -26.66 -28.95
N GLY A 171 11.76 -25.44 -29.45
CA GLY A 171 10.57 -25.05 -30.21
C GLY A 171 10.63 -23.62 -30.70
N VAL A 172 9.59 -23.25 -31.46
CA VAL A 172 9.40 -21.87 -31.92
C VAL A 172 8.73 -21.04 -30.83
N VAL A 173 9.24 -19.85 -30.57
CA VAL A 173 8.60 -18.90 -29.65
C VAL A 173 7.28 -18.42 -30.22
N GLU A 174 6.16 -18.88 -29.66
CA GLU A 174 4.82 -18.48 -30.10
C GLU A 174 4.35 -17.20 -29.44
N LYS A 175 4.66 -17.04 -28.13
CA LYS A 175 4.34 -15.84 -27.34
C LYS A 175 5.43 -15.57 -26.34
N PHE A 176 5.70 -14.32 -26.14
CA PHE A 176 6.63 -13.84 -25.14
C PHE A 176 5.95 -12.75 -24.28
N ASN A 177 6.14 -12.78 -22.99
CA ASN A 177 5.83 -11.70 -22.07
C ASN A 177 6.86 -11.61 -20.95
N LEU A 178 6.82 -10.58 -20.12
CA LEU A 178 7.83 -10.34 -19.06
C LEU A 178 8.00 -11.50 -18.06
N ARG A 179 7.04 -12.43 -17.95
CA ARG A 179 7.12 -13.54 -17.00
C ARG A 179 7.34 -14.89 -17.65
N LEU A 180 6.74 -15.11 -18.82
CA LEU A 180 6.65 -16.42 -19.46
C LEU A 180 7.00 -16.33 -20.94
N THR A 181 7.70 -17.34 -21.42
CA THR A 181 7.87 -17.65 -22.83
C THR A 181 7.05 -18.89 -23.17
N VAL A 182 6.27 -18.83 -24.24
CA VAL A 182 5.51 -19.97 -24.74
C VAL A 182 6.22 -20.50 -25.99
N LEU A 183 6.71 -21.73 -25.91
CA LEU A 183 7.34 -22.46 -27.01
C LEU A 183 6.37 -23.47 -27.60
N ARG A 184 6.35 -23.58 -28.93
CA ARG A 184 5.66 -24.67 -29.62
C ARG A 184 6.70 -25.64 -30.17
N ASP A 185 6.63 -26.87 -29.73
CA ASP A 185 7.53 -27.94 -30.19
C ASP A 185 7.14 -28.46 -31.57
N LEU A 186 7.97 -29.38 -32.10
CA LEU A 186 7.76 -30.00 -33.42
C LEU A 186 6.53 -30.90 -33.46
N GLU A 187 6.03 -31.37 -32.30
CA GLU A 187 4.80 -32.15 -32.18
C GLU A 187 3.56 -31.25 -32.10
N GLY A 188 3.72 -29.93 -32.10
CA GLY A 188 2.65 -28.94 -32.02
C GLY A 188 2.16 -28.65 -30.60
N LYS A 189 2.84 -29.15 -29.55
CA LYS A 189 2.50 -28.89 -28.15
C LYS A 189 3.03 -27.52 -27.72
N ALA A 190 2.23 -26.76 -26.98
CA ALA A 190 2.64 -25.48 -26.42
C ALA A 190 3.12 -25.68 -24.97
N HIS A 191 4.35 -25.25 -24.72
CA HIS A 191 5.00 -25.28 -23.42
C HIS A 191 5.14 -23.86 -22.88
N SER A 192 4.61 -23.59 -21.68
CA SER A 192 4.76 -22.31 -21.00
C SER A 192 5.90 -22.41 -20.00
N ILE A 193 6.97 -21.69 -20.24
CA ILE A 193 8.22 -21.73 -19.47
C ILE A 193 8.40 -20.38 -18.78
N PRO A 194 8.64 -20.36 -17.44
CA PRO A 194 9.04 -19.15 -16.75
C PRO A 194 10.36 -18.59 -17.29
N ASN A 195 10.47 -17.27 -17.45
CA ASN A 195 11.68 -16.67 -18.03
C ASN A 195 12.95 -16.84 -17.18
N SER A 196 12.81 -17.29 -15.94
CA SER A 196 13.94 -17.58 -15.04
C SER A 196 14.57 -18.97 -15.24
N GLN A 197 14.07 -19.76 -16.19
CA GLN A 197 14.59 -21.10 -16.52
C GLN A 197 15.51 -21.10 -17.71
#